data_0db947efb715dc3ee6ed766de083a7ca
#
_entry.id   0db947efb715dc3ee6ed766de083a7ca
#
_cell.length_a   1.000
_cell.length_b   1.000
_cell.length_c   1.000
_cell.angle_alpha   90.00
_cell.angle_beta   90.00
_cell.angle_gamma   90.00
#
_symmetry.space_group_name_H-M   'P 1'
#
loop_
_entity.id
_entity.type
_entity.pdbx_description
1 polymer ?
#
loop_
_entity_poly.entity_id
_entity_poly.type
_entity_poly.pdbx_seq_one_letter_code
_entity_poly.pdbx_strand_id
1 'polypeptide(L)'
;MFKKLRNKLLIINTLIIAALVLSSFSVIYIMTAQNVNKNISQKLDRAIEFIRPDHNPRQKDNMQKPIDDVPPDQNGDVPPNPNTVDPNADNINKNDKQKQEFSLTFTVTTDTDGNVEKVNAPFDLTEDFYTDKINDIIYGSEDKGQIRSSNGYWSYKVVPLDTGFIIAFTECQAEHAMLRNLFLILLLVGVVALTIAFLISLSSANRSIKPVEESYNKQKQFVADASHELKTPLTTINTNVDVLLSHQENTIGEEKKWLDYIKTETERMTKLTNDLLYLARIDHDDGNVIFSKVSFSEAAESVILLMEAVIFENNVNLTYNITPDLFVNGSTEQLKQLVMILLDNAVKYTPKSGDINITLTHESSDAVLTVRNTGVGISEDAQKQIFERFYREDKSRARESGGYGLGLAIAKAITTACKGSIKVYSKKNEYTEFTVKIPVAK
;
A
#
# COMPACT_ATOMS: atom_id res chain seq x y z
N MET A 1 -21.68 5.34 1.31
CA MET A 1 -20.53 5.94 1.99
C MET A 1 -19.21 5.39 1.42
N PHE A 2 -18.95 4.11 1.41
CA PHE A 2 -17.69 3.47 0.98
C PHE A 2 -17.31 3.72 -0.49
N LYS A 3 -18.29 3.71 -1.44
CA LYS A 3 -18.03 4.05 -2.84
C LYS A 3 -17.45 5.48 -3.01
N LYS A 4 -17.94 6.45 -2.22
CA LYS A 4 -17.40 7.84 -2.24
C LYS A 4 -15.97 7.87 -1.67
N LEU A 5 -15.69 7.16 -0.58
CA LEU A 5 -14.37 7.07 0.02
C LEU A 5 -13.36 6.40 -0.93
N ARG A 6 -13.74 5.29 -1.54
CA ARG A 6 -12.95 4.61 -2.57
C ARG A 6 -12.57 5.53 -3.72
N ASN A 7 -13.57 6.23 -4.29
CA ASN A 7 -13.32 7.13 -5.41
C ASN A 7 -12.43 8.31 -5.00
N LYS A 8 -12.59 8.82 -3.78
CA LYS A 8 -11.72 9.88 -3.25
C LYS A 8 -10.26 9.42 -3.11
N LEU A 9 -10.02 8.24 -2.55
CA LEU A 9 -8.68 7.66 -2.45
C LEU A 9 -8.06 7.42 -3.83
N LEU A 10 -8.83 6.86 -4.76
CA LEU A 10 -8.40 6.62 -6.13
C LEU A 10 -7.96 7.92 -6.81
N ILE A 11 -8.80 8.98 -6.73
CA ILE A 11 -8.50 10.29 -7.34
C ILE A 11 -7.24 10.90 -6.70
N ILE A 12 -7.13 10.90 -5.38
CA ILE A 12 -5.98 11.48 -4.67
C ILE A 12 -4.69 10.76 -5.07
N ASN A 13 -4.66 9.43 -5.01
CA ASN A 13 -3.47 8.66 -5.36
C ASN A 13 -3.06 8.86 -6.83
N THR A 14 -4.04 8.85 -7.76
CA THR A 14 -3.78 9.08 -9.18
C THR A 14 -3.26 10.50 -9.43
N LEU A 15 -3.81 11.52 -8.76
CA LEU A 15 -3.34 12.90 -8.87
C LEU A 15 -1.90 13.09 -8.34
N ILE A 16 -1.56 12.48 -7.22
CA ILE A 16 -0.21 12.54 -6.66
C ILE A 16 0.79 11.92 -7.64
N ILE A 17 0.50 10.74 -8.17
CA ILE A 17 1.38 10.07 -9.12
C ILE A 17 1.47 10.88 -10.42
N ALA A 18 0.37 11.43 -10.92
CA ALA A 18 0.37 12.27 -12.10
C ALA A 18 1.23 13.53 -11.92
N ALA A 19 1.14 14.19 -10.77
CA ALA A 19 1.97 15.35 -10.44
C ALA A 19 3.46 15.01 -10.41
N LEU A 20 3.83 13.87 -9.82
CA LEU A 20 5.22 13.40 -9.78
C LEU A 20 5.77 13.07 -11.16
N VAL A 21 4.98 12.38 -12.00
CA VAL A 21 5.39 12.03 -13.37
C VAL A 21 5.55 13.30 -14.22
N LEU A 22 4.57 14.22 -14.17
CA LEU A 22 4.63 15.47 -14.93
C LEU A 22 5.79 16.35 -14.50
N SER A 23 6.05 16.49 -13.20
CA SER A 23 7.19 17.29 -12.71
C SER A 23 8.51 16.68 -13.15
N SER A 24 8.69 15.36 -13.05
CA SER A 24 9.90 14.67 -13.49
C SER A 24 10.13 14.83 -14.99
N PHE A 25 9.08 14.65 -15.82
CA PHE A 25 9.20 14.80 -17.27
C PHE A 25 9.48 16.25 -17.68
N SER A 26 8.88 17.23 -16.97
CA SER A 26 9.17 18.65 -17.20
C SER A 26 10.63 18.98 -16.93
N VAL A 27 11.19 18.46 -15.84
CA VAL A 27 12.61 18.66 -15.52
C VAL A 27 13.50 18.05 -16.60
N ILE A 28 13.24 16.81 -17.02
CA ILE A 28 14.03 16.13 -18.07
C ILE A 28 13.97 16.93 -19.37
N TYR A 29 12.77 17.36 -19.78
CA TYR A 29 12.61 18.12 -21.01
C TYR A 29 13.34 19.48 -20.97
N ILE A 30 13.17 20.23 -19.88
CA ILE A 30 13.81 21.55 -19.70
C ILE A 30 15.33 21.41 -19.68
N MET A 31 15.89 20.44 -18.93
CA MET A 31 17.34 20.23 -18.88
C MET A 31 17.90 19.84 -20.25
N THR A 32 17.19 18.98 -20.99
CA THR A 32 17.62 18.59 -22.34
C THR A 32 17.55 19.77 -23.30
N ALA A 33 16.47 20.56 -23.27
CA ALA A 33 16.34 21.76 -24.11
C ALA A 33 17.42 22.81 -23.80
N GLN A 34 17.73 23.02 -22.51
CA GLN A 34 18.85 23.93 -22.11
C GLN A 34 20.20 23.42 -22.61
N ASN A 35 20.44 22.11 -22.53
CA ASN A 35 21.69 21.52 -23.01
C ASN A 35 21.82 21.64 -24.55
N VAL A 36 20.73 21.41 -25.28
CA VAL A 36 20.67 21.60 -26.74
C VAL A 36 20.94 23.05 -27.10
N ASN A 37 20.27 24.00 -26.44
CA ASN A 37 20.51 25.45 -26.70
C ASN A 37 21.94 25.88 -26.37
N LYS A 38 22.53 25.33 -25.30
CA LYS A 38 23.93 25.58 -24.95
C LYS A 38 24.89 25.05 -26.03
N ASN A 39 24.63 23.84 -26.54
CA ASN A 39 25.43 23.24 -27.60
C ASN A 39 25.34 24.08 -28.89
N ILE A 40 24.14 24.55 -29.27
CA ILE A 40 23.95 25.44 -30.43
C ILE A 40 24.76 26.73 -30.24
N SER A 41 24.63 27.39 -29.05
CA SER A 41 25.39 28.59 -28.75
C SER A 41 26.91 28.37 -28.85
N GLN A 42 27.41 27.23 -28.33
CA GLN A 42 28.85 26.91 -28.41
C GLN A 42 29.32 26.67 -29.86
N LYS A 43 28.50 26.07 -30.73
CA LYS A 43 28.80 25.92 -32.14
C LYS A 43 28.93 27.30 -32.82
N LEU A 44 28.01 28.22 -32.56
CA LEU A 44 28.02 29.58 -33.09
C LEU A 44 29.23 30.37 -32.57
N ASP A 45 29.55 30.27 -31.28
CA ASP A 45 30.71 30.96 -30.69
C ASP A 45 32.04 30.49 -31.32
N ARG A 46 32.21 29.19 -31.50
CA ARG A 46 33.40 28.64 -32.16
C ARG A 46 33.53 29.10 -33.62
N ALA A 47 32.39 29.18 -34.34
CA ALA A 47 32.39 29.64 -35.72
C ALA A 47 32.82 31.13 -35.82
N ILE A 48 32.40 31.96 -34.88
CA ILE A 48 32.79 33.38 -34.80
C ILE A 48 34.28 33.51 -34.43
N GLU A 49 34.76 32.75 -33.41
CA GLU A 49 36.16 32.76 -32.98
C GLU A 49 37.12 32.38 -34.12
N PHE A 50 36.72 31.48 -34.99
CA PHE A 50 37.55 31.04 -36.10
C PHE A 50 37.81 32.14 -37.15
N ILE A 51 36.94 33.14 -37.26
CA ILE A 51 37.02 34.20 -38.27
C ILE A 51 37.57 35.51 -37.70
N ARG A 52 37.59 35.72 -36.40
CA ARG A 52 38.13 36.92 -35.78
C ARG A 52 39.62 37.10 -36.16
N PRO A 53 40.02 38.30 -36.67
CA PRO A 53 41.40 38.55 -37.15
C PRO A 53 42.45 38.42 -36.05
N ASP A 54 42.09 38.53 -34.78
CA ASP A 54 43.04 38.46 -33.65
C ASP A 54 43.49 37.01 -33.32
N HIS A 55 42.89 35.99 -33.94
CA HIS A 55 43.29 34.61 -33.73
C HIS A 55 44.28 34.16 -34.82
N ASN A 56 45.56 34.55 -34.65
CA ASN A 56 46.67 33.98 -35.41
C ASN A 56 47.17 32.71 -34.67
N PRO A 57 46.85 31.50 -35.14
CA PRO A 57 47.23 30.26 -34.44
C PRO A 57 48.74 29.98 -34.46
N ARG A 58 49.56 30.86 -35.11
CA ARG A 58 50.99 30.69 -35.24
C ARG A 58 51.85 31.27 -34.11
N GLN A 59 51.27 31.89 -33.07
CA GLN A 59 52.05 32.52 -31.99
C GLN A 59 52.14 31.77 -30.68
N LYS A 60 51.52 30.55 -30.55
CA LYS A 60 51.61 29.77 -29.30
C LYS A 60 52.67 28.65 -29.26
N ASP A 61 53.43 28.43 -30.35
CA ASP A 61 54.41 27.35 -30.40
C ASP A 61 55.89 27.78 -30.33
N ASN A 62 56.22 28.99 -29.87
CA ASN A 62 57.58 29.41 -29.68
C ASN A 62 57.88 29.89 -28.24
N MET A 63 57.64 28.97 -27.26
CA MET A 63 58.44 29.04 -26.01
C MET A 63 59.30 27.78 -25.94
N GLN A 64 60.43 27.82 -26.66
CA GLN A 64 61.57 26.94 -26.50
C GLN A 64 62.06 26.99 -25.07
N LYS A 65 61.99 25.93 -24.32
CA LYS A 65 62.80 25.70 -23.12
C LYS A 65 64.27 25.44 -23.58
N PRO A 66 65.26 25.92 -22.87
CA PRO A 66 66.70 25.66 -23.16
C PRO A 66 66.94 24.13 -22.94
N ILE A 67 67.66 23.58 -23.91
CA ILE A 67 68.24 22.23 -23.83
C ILE A 67 69.54 22.38 -23.01
N ASP A 68 69.57 21.81 -21.84
CA ASP A 68 70.83 21.55 -21.08
C ASP A 68 71.27 20.10 -21.37
N ASP A 69 72.51 19.98 -21.72
CA ASP A 69 73.47 18.96 -21.98
C ASP A 69 73.13 17.54 -21.46
N VAL A 70 73.12 16.54 -22.37
CA VAL A 70 73.36 15.13 -22.06
C VAL A 70 74.47 14.60 -22.96
N PRO A 71 75.57 13.98 -22.38
CA PRO A 71 76.64 13.44 -23.16
C PRO A 71 76.28 12.12 -23.87
N PRO A 72 77.04 11.76 -24.95
CA PRO A 72 76.73 10.56 -25.73
C PRO A 72 77.22 9.27 -25.05
N ASP A 73 76.42 8.24 -24.99
CA ASP A 73 76.90 6.91 -24.70
C ASP A 73 76.42 5.90 -25.76
N GLN A 74 77.25 4.88 -25.90
CA GLN A 74 77.44 4.00 -27.03
C GLN A 74 76.56 2.73 -26.97
N ASN A 75 76.30 2.21 -28.17
CA ASN A 75 76.08 0.82 -28.51
C ASN A 75 75.03 -0.04 -27.81
N GLY A 76 74.17 -0.64 -28.62
CA GLY A 76 73.51 -1.88 -28.29
C GLY A 76 72.24 -2.14 -29.09
N ASP A 77 72.34 -3.08 -30.04
CA ASP A 77 71.26 -3.68 -30.80
C ASP A 77 70.07 -4.13 -29.93
N VAL A 78 68.89 -3.67 -30.27
CA VAL A 78 67.61 -4.19 -29.72
C VAL A 78 66.62 -4.40 -30.89
N PRO A 79 66.01 -5.59 -31.01
CA PRO A 79 65.09 -5.89 -32.12
C PRO A 79 63.74 -5.11 -31.97
N PRO A 80 63.00 -4.96 -33.07
CA PRO A 80 61.80 -4.10 -33.09
C PRO A 80 60.65 -4.65 -32.26
N ASN A 81 60.18 -3.82 -31.35
CA ASN A 81 58.98 -4.06 -30.53
C ASN A 81 57.70 -3.77 -31.36
N PRO A 82 56.72 -4.71 -31.49
CA PRO A 82 55.56 -4.53 -32.34
C PRO A 82 54.47 -3.57 -31.79
N ASN A 83 54.74 -2.77 -30.77
CA ASN A 83 53.73 -1.90 -30.11
C ASN A 83 54.10 -0.40 -30.20
N THR A 84 54.69 0.09 -31.27
CA THR A 84 54.77 1.54 -31.51
C THR A 84 53.48 2.05 -32.14
N VAL A 85 52.59 2.53 -31.29
CA VAL A 85 51.43 3.35 -31.70
C VAL A 85 52.00 4.69 -32.22
N ASP A 86 51.79 4.95 -33.53
CA ASP A 86 52.20 6.16 -34.21
C ASP A 86 51.47 7.39 -33.54
N PRO A 87 52.24 8.34 -32.93
CA PRO A 87 51.63 9.54 -32.32
C PRO A 87 50.87 10.44 -33.30
N ASN A 88 50.99 10.22 -34.62
CA ASN A 88 50.27 11.00 -35.64
C ASN A 88 48.88 10.43 -35.98
N ALA A 89 48.51 9.21 -35.57
CA ALA A 89 47.19 8.64 -35.86
C ALA A 89 46.06 9.36 -35.11
N ASP A 90 46.34 9.87 -33.91
CA ASP A 90 45.34 10.61 -33.11
C ASP A 90 45.06 12.04 -33.60
N ASN A 91 45.99 12.64 -34.33
CA ASN A 91 45.84 14.02 -34.87
C ASN A 91 44.97 14.05 -36.13
N ILE A 92 44.98 12.99 -36.92
CA ILE A 92 44.15 12.92 -38.15
C ILE A 92 42.69 12.80 -37.78
N ASN A 93 42.38 12.01 -36.73
CA ASN A 93 41.01 11.80 -36.28
C ASN A 93 40.37 13.02 -35.53
N LYS A 94 41.19 13.88 -34.92
CA LYS A 94 40.68 15.13 -34.29
C LYS A 94 40.35 16.19 -35.34
N ASN A 95 41.15 16.31 -36.39
CA ASN A 95 40.92 17.28 -37.48
C ASN A 95 39.70 16.89 -38.34
N ASP A 96 39.47 15.59 -38.56
CA ASP A 96 38.30 15.12 -39.31
C ASP A 96 37.01 15.20 -38.53
N LYS A 97 37.05 14.97 -37.23
CA LYS A 97 35.87 15.20 -36.34
C LYS A 97 35.58 16.72 -36.24
N GLN A 98 36.58 17.58 -36.16
CA GLN A 98 36.37 19.03 -36.19
C GLN A 98 35.80 19.49 -37.55
N LYS A 99 36.27 18.95 -38.66
CA LYS A 99 35.71 19.28 -39.99
C LYS A 99 34.27 18.78 -40.17
N GLN A 100 33.89 17.62 -39.62
CA GLN A 100 32.53 17.15 -39.65
C GLN A 100 31.55 17.92 -38.78
N GLU A 101 32.01 18.45 -37.61
CA GLU A 101 31.18 19.32 -36.76
C GLU A 101 30.92 20.72 -37.38
N PHE A 102 31.80 21.22 -38.26
CA PHE A 102 31.63 22.48 -38.97
C PHE A 102 30.85 22.38 -40.28
N SER A 103 30.47 21.17 -40.73
CA SER A 103 29.85 20.97 -42.05
C SER A 103 28.47 21.63 -42.23
N LEU A 104 27.79 22.01 -41.13
CA LEU A 104 26.45 22.63 -41.14
C LEU A 104 26.45 24.04 -40.51
N THR A 105 27.60 24.64 -40.39
CA THR A 105 27.75 26.00 -39.85
C THR A 105 28.45 26.88 -40.86
N PHE A 106 27.95 28.07 -41.11
CA PHE A 106 28.58 29.06 -41.99
C PHE A 106 28.52 30.42 -41.33
N THR A 107 29.35 31.32 -41.84
CA THR A 107 29.43 32.69 -41.33
C THR A 107 29.42 33.69 -42.49
N VAL A 108 28.80 34.82 -42.23
CA VAL A 108 28.69 35.93 -43.15
C VAL A 108 29.33 37.16 -42.48
N THR A 109 30.23 37.84 -43.17
CA THR A 109 30.79 39.14 -42.76
C THR A 109 30.13 40.21 -43.59
N THR A 110 29.67 41.28 -42.95
CA THR A 110 29.01 42.41 -43.61
C THR A 110 29.75 43.71 -43.26
N ASP A 111 29.60 44.72 -44.09
CA ASP A 111 29.97 46.11 -43.76
C ASP A 111 28.97 46.75 -42.76
N THR A 112 29.21 48.00 -42.39
CA THR A 112 28.35 48.79 -41.48
C THR A 112 26.94 49.04 -42.04
N ASP A 113 26.76 48.95 -43.35
CA ASP A 113 25.51 49.18 -44.06
C ASP A 113 24.75 47.87 -44.31
N GLY A 114 25.29 46.71 -43.86
CA GLY A 114 24.68 45.39 -43.99
C GLY A 114 24.96 44.68 -45.32
N ASN A 115 25.83 45.25 -46.19
CA ASN A 115 26.19 44.58 -47.43
C ASN A 115 27.17 43.41 -47.15
N VAL A 116 26.95 42.29 -47.81
CA VAL A 116 27.77 41.10 -47.63
C VAL A 116 29.15 41.28 -48.28
N GLU A 117 30.20 41.23 -47.47
CA GLU A 117 31.58 41.30 -47.94
C GLU A 117 32.17 39.91 -48.20
N LYS A 118 31.87 38.96 -47.30
CA LYS A 118 32.43 37.61 -47.38
C LYS A 118 31.52 36.56 -46.77
N VAL A 119 31.35 35.46 -47.48
CA VAL A 119 30.68 34.25 -46.97
C VAL A 119 31.70 33.13 -46.82
N ASN A 120 31.77 32.57 -45.63
CA ASN A 120 32.60 31.41 -45.34
C ASN A 120 31.68 30.21 -45.01
N ALA A 121 31.37 29.44 -46.03
CA ALA A 121 30.55 28.26 -45.96
C ALA A 121 31.30 27.02 -46.47
N PRO A 122 31.19 25.88 -45.82
CA PRO A 122 31.77 24.62 -46.29
C PRO A 122 30.92 23.93 -47.38
N PHE A 123 29.82 24.53 -47.83
CA PHE A 123 28.87 24.04 -48.82
C PHE A 123 28.34 25.20 -49.70
N ASP A 124 27.80 24.85 -50.87
CA ASP A 124 27.23 25.86 -51.79
C ASP A 124 25.95 26.45 -51.19
N LEU A 125 25.98 27.73 -50.89
CA LEU A 125 24.81 28.50 -50.45
C LEU A 125 24.27 29.32 -51.62
N THR A 126 22.96 29.31 -51.79
CA THR A 126 22.29 30.24 -52.72
C THR A 126 22.26 31.65 -52.08
N GLU A 127 22.62 32.67 -52.86
CA GLU A 127 22.65 34.07 -52.38
C GLU A 127 21.30 34.49 -51.76
N ASP A 128 20.17 34.02 -52.29
CA ASP A 128 18.85 34.29 -51.81
C ASP A 128 18.59 33.82 -50.34
N PHE A 129 19.38 32.84 -49.87
CA PHE A 129 19.20 32.30 -48.53
C PHE A 129 19.51 33.28 -47.40
N TYR A 130 20.57 34.10 -47.58
CA TYR A 130 21.05 34.98 -46.51
C TYR A 130 20.76 36.45 -46.78
N THR A 131 20.62 36.87 -48.04
CA THR A 131 20.46 38.28 -48.40
C THR A 131 19.16 38.89 -47.88
N ASP A 132 18.04 38.17 -47.98
CA ASP A 132 16.72 38.61 -47.48
C ASP A 132 16.64 38.70 -45.96
N LYS A 133 17.48 37.93 -45.25
CA LYS A 133 17.40 37.81 -43.79
C LYS A 133 18.45 38.61 -43.04
N ILE A 134 19.55 38.96 -43.69
CA ILE A 134 20.66 39.69 -43.05
C ILE A 134 20.21 41.07 -42.56
N ASN A 135 19.43 41.78 -43.32
CA ASN A 135 18.94 43.11 -42.96
C ASN A 135 17.98 43.00 -41.73
N ASP A 136 17.08 42.03 -41.74
CA ASP A 136 16.16 41.76 -40.63
C ASP A 136 16.94 41.38 -39.34
N ILE A 137 18.08 40.70 -39.49
CA ILE A 137 18.92 40.25 -38.38
C ILE A 137 19.79 41.39 -37.83
N ILE A 138 20.46 42.18 -38.70
CA ILE A 138 21.34 43.26 -38.29
C ILE A 138 20.59 44.41 -37.64
N TYR A 139 19.43 44.79 -38.20
CA TYR A 139 18.60 45.88 -37.68
C TYR A 139 17.62 45.41 -36.63
N GLY A 140 17.56 44.08 -36.32
CA GLY A 140 16.83 43.53 -35.22
C GLY A 140 17.41 43.86 -33.86
N SER A 141 16.62 43.81 -32.81
CA SER A 141 17.04 44.12 -31.44
C SER A 141 17.76 42.95 -30.71
N GLU A 142 17.92 41.80 -31.38
CA GLU A 142 18.45 40.59 -30.75
C GLU A 142 19.77 40.13 -31.40
N ASP A 143 20.81 40.00 -30.58
CA ASP A 143 22.12 39.49 -31.01
C ASP A 143 22.16 38.00 -31.37
N LYS A 144 21.06 37.26 -31.09
CA LYS A 144 20.91 35.85 -31.39
C LYS A 144 19.44 35.50 -31.59
N GLY A 145 19.16 34.54 -32.45
CA GLY A 145 17.79 34.12 -32.72
C GLY A 145 17.72 32.85 -33.53
N GLN A 146 16.53 32.55 -33.98
CA GLN A 146 16.26 31.44 -34.88
C GLN A 146 15.46 31.90 -36.09
N ILE A 147 15.83 31.39 -37.26
CA ILE A 147 15.11 31.64 -38.51
C ILE A 147 14.66 30.32 -39.13
N ARG A 148 13.50 30.36 -39.77
CA ARG A 148 13.01 29.25 -40.57
C ARG A 148 13.21 29.61 -42.04
N SER A 149 13.93 28.75 -42.76
CA SER A 149 14.10 28.84 -44.19
C SER A 149 13.49 27.63 -44.90
N SER A 150 13.40 27.67 -46.24
CA SER A 150 13.00 26.54 -47.05
C SER A 150 13.82 25.25 -46.77
N ASN A 151 15.06 25.41 -46.33
CA ASN A 151 16.02 24.34 -46.05
C ASN A 151 16.13 23.93 -44.58
N GLY A 152 15.23 24.41 -43.68
CA GLY A 152 15.20 23.96 -42.28
C GLY A 152 15.19 25.10 -41.25
N TYR A 153 15.48 24.73 -40.00
CA TYR A 153 15.64 25.66 -38.88
C TYR A 153 17.09 25.99 -38.67
N TRP A 154 17.39 27.31 -38.62
CA TRP A 154 18.72 27.84 -38.42
C TRP A 154 18.75 28.75 -37.20
N SER A 155 19.76 28.56 -36.37
CA SER A 155 20.08 29.52 -35.29
C SER A 155 21.19 30.45 -35.75
N TYR A 156 21.07 31.72 -35.40
CA TYR A 156 22.10 32.73 -35.71
C TYR A 156 22.60 33.45 -34.45
N LYS A 157 23.84 33.99 -34.58
CA LYS A 157 24.41 34.89 -33.61
C LYS A 157 25.16 36.01 -34.36
N VAL A 158 24.89 37.25 -33.95
CA VAL A 158 25.51 38.46 -34.50
C VAL A 158 26.58 38.96 -33.53
N VAL A 159 27.73 39.32 -34.06
CA VAL A 159 28.79 39.96 -33.29
C VAL A 159 29.26 41.19 -34.05
N PRO A 160 29.24 42.41 -33.47
CA PRO A 160 29.73 43.61 -34.10
C PRO A 160 31.26 43.60 -34.20
N LEU A 161 31.76 44.15 -35.30
CA LEU A 161 33.18 44.47 -35.58
C LEU A 161 33.32 45.96 -35.80
N ASP A 162 34.55 46.49 -35.75
CA ASP A 162 34.86 47.91 -36.07
C ASP A 162 34.47 48.28 -37.50
N THR A 163 34.42 47.31 -38.42
CA THR A 163 34.15 47.49 -39.86
C THR A 163 32.76 46.94 -40.31
N GLY A 164 31.94 46.42 -39.39
CA GLY A 164 30.68 45.83 -39.74
C GLY A 164 30.20 44.73 -38.75
N PHE A 165 29.67 43.61 -39.25
CA PHE A 165 29.15 42.54 -38.42
C PHE A 165 29.64 41.16 -38.89
N ILE A 166 29.84 40.23 -37.94
CA ILE A 166 29.93 38.79 -38.22
C ILE A 166 28.63 38.15 -37.80
N ILE A 167 28.00 37.41 -38.69
CA ILE A 167 26.81 36.62 -38.42
C ILE A 167 27.16 35.16 -38.62
N ALA A 168 27.07 34.34 -37.55
CA ALA A 168 27.23 32.91 -37.65
C ALA A 168 25.84 32.24 -37.70
N PHE A 169 25.71 31.27 -38.57
CA PHE A 169 24.52 30.45 -38.74
C PHE A 169 24.86 28.98 -38.49
N THR A 170 24.00 28.27 -37.78
CA THR A 170 24.09 26.80 -37.63
C THR A 170 22.73 26.17 -37.84
N GLU A 171 22.72 25.06 -38.58
CA GLU A 171 21.50 24.27 -38.75
C GLU A 171 21.15 23.61 -37.44
N CYS A 172 19.87 23.67 -37.06
CA CYS A 172 19.34 23.07 -35.80
C CYS A 172 18.11 22.18 -36.02
N GLN A 173 17.90 21.68 -37.24
CA GLN A 173 16.80 20.83 -37.59
C GLN A 173 16.86 19.50 -36.85
N ALA A 174 18.04 18.88 -36.71
CA ALA A 174 18.26 17.63 -36.00
C ALA A 174 17.95 17.79 -34.49
N GLU A 175 18.37 18.91 -33.90
CA GLU A 175 18.14 19.26 -32.51
C GLU A 175 16.64 19.46 -32.22
N HIS A 176 15.93 20.17 -33.11
CA HIS A 176 14.47 20.30 -33.00
C HIS A 176 13.73 18.96 -33.17
N ALA A 177 14.19 18.11 -34.11
CA ALA A 177 13.62 16.76 -34.28
C ALA A 177 13.87 15.89 -33.03
N MET A 178 15.06 15.99 -32.42
CA MET A 178 15.40 15.30 -31.18
C MET A 178 14.48 15.72 -30.02
N LEU A 179 14.27 17.03 -29.82
CA LEU A 179 13.39 17.54 -28.76
C LEU A 179 11.93 17.13 -28.99
N ARG A 180 11.45 17.17 -30.22
CA ARG A 180 10.10 16.68 -30.59
C ARG A 180 9.96 15.20 -30.32
N ASN A 181 10.93 14.38 -30.75
CA ASN A 181 10.89 12.94 -30.49
C ASN A 181 10.95 12.63 -28.99
N LEU A 182 11.80 13.35 -28.23
CA LEU A 182 11.83 13.23 -26.78
C LEU A 182 10.46 13.53 -26.17
N PHE A 183 9.81 14.63 -26.59
CA PHE A 183 8.46 14.99 -26.12
C PHE A 183 7.45 13.88 -26.40
N LEU A 184 7.45 13.32 -27.62
CA LEU A 184 6.54 12.23 -27.99
C LEU A 184 6.79 10.94 -27.18
N ILE A 185 8.06 10.60 -26.93
CA ILE A 185 8.43 9.45 -26.10
C ILE A 185 7.97 9.67 -24.65
N LEU A 186 8.23 10.86 -24.07
CA LEU A 186 7.80 11.18 -22.72
C LEU A 186 6.26 11.15 -22.58
N LEU A 187 5.55 11.64 -23.60
CA LEU A 187 4.08 11.59 -23.64
C LEU A 187 3.58 10.14 -23.67
N LEU A 188 4.13 9.29 -24.54
CA LEU A 188 3.76 7.87 -24.62
C LEU A 188 4.03 7.14 -23.30
N VAL A 189 5.23 7.30 -22.75
CA VAL A 189 5.62 6.69 -21.47
C VAL A 189 4.74 7.20 -20.35
N GLY A 190 4.40 8.50 -20.36
CA GLY A 190 3.50 9.11 -19.37
C GLY A 190 2.11 8.50 -19.40
N VAL A 191 1.52 8.32 -20.58
CA VAL A 191 0.20 7.68 -20.72
C VAL A 191 0.23 6.24 -20.20
N VAL A 192 1.24 5.46 -20.56
CA VAL A 192 1.40 4.08 -20.06
C VAL A 192 1.57 4.05 -18.54
N ALA A 193 2.46 4.89 -18.01
CA ALA A 193 2.70 4.97 -16.56
C ALA A 193 1.44 5.36 -15.78
N LEU A 194 0.69 6.35 -16.26
CA LEU A 194 -0.57 6.78 -15.64
C LEU A 194 -1.65 5.68 -15.70
N THR A 195 -1.71 4.94 -16.81
CA THR A 195 -2.65 3.81 -16.93
C THR A 195 -2.33 2.72 -15.91
N ILE A 196 -1.06 2.33 -15.80
CA ILE A 196 -0.60 1.33 -14.81
C ILE A 196 -0.87 1.83 -13.39
N ALA A 197 -0.54 3.09 -13.09
CA ALA A 197 -0.78 3.71 -11.79
C ALA A 197 -2.28 3.72 -11.43
N PHE A 198 -3.15 4.01 -12.39
CA PHE A 198 -4.60 3.96 -12.20
C PHE A 198 -5.09 2.56 -11.84
N LEU A 199 -4.63 1.52 -12.56
CA LEU A 199 -5.00 0.12 -12.30
C LEU A 199 -4.53 -0.35 -10.92
N ILE A 200 -3.29 0.00 -10.54
CA ILE A 200 -2.74 -0.31 -9.20
C ILE A 200 -3.55 0.43 -8.12
N SER A 201 -3.85 1.71 -8.32
CA SER A 201 -4.66 2.50 -7.37
C SER A 201 -6.05 1.94 -7.20
N LEU A 202 -6.70 1.48 -8.29
CA LEU A 202 -8.02 0.85 -8.26
C LEU A 202 -7.99 -0.46 -7.46
N SER A 203 -7.01 -1.32 -7.70
CA SER A 203 -6.82 -2.57 -6.96
C SER A 203 -6.56 -2.34 -5.47
N SER A 204 -5.66 -1.41 -5.16
CA SER A 204 -5.29 -1.04 -3.79
C SER A 204 -6.48 -0.43 -3.03
N ALA A 205 -7.22 0.50 -3.65
CA ALA A 205 -8.40 1.12 -3.05
C ALA A 205 -9.49 0.09 -2.73
N ASN A 206 -9.75 -0.87 -3.63
CA ASN A 206 -10.71 -1.93 -3.39
C ASN A 206 -10.27 -2.85 -2.24
N ARG A 207 -8.99 -3.22 -2.21
CA ARG A 207 -8.44 -4.12 -1.17
C ARG A 207 -8.42 -3.46 0.21
N SER A 208 -8.16 -2.15 0.29
CA SER A 208 -8.11 -1.41 1.56
C SER A 208 -9.49 -1.11 2.14
N ILE A 209 -10.51 -0.88 1.30
CA ILE A 209 -11.83 -0.48 1.77
C ILE A 209 -12.70 -1.68 2.12
N LYS A 210 -12.55 -2.82 1.46
CA LYS A 210 -13.36 -4.01 1.70
C LYS A 210 -13.37 -4.45 3.17
N PRO A 211 -12.23 -4.56 3.89
CA PRO A 211 -12.24 -4.92 5.31
C PRO A 211 -12.97 -3.91 6.20
N VAL A 212 -12.84 -2.61 5.89
CA VAL A 212 -13.52 -1.55 6.64
C VAL A 212 -15.04 -1.62 6.43
N GLU A 213 -15.49 -1.85 5.20
CA GLU A 213 -16.90 -2.03 4.87
C GLU A 213 -17.49 -3.26 5.57
N GLU A 214 -16.78 -4.37 5.56
CA GLU A 214 -17.20 -5.61 6.25
C GLU A 214 -17.29 -5.40 7.75
N SER A 215 -16.30 -4.75 8.37
CA SER A 215 -16.30 -4.43 9.80
C SER A 215 -17.44 -3.49 10.17
N TYR A 216 -17.68 -2.44 9.39
CA TYR A 216 -18.79 -1.52 9.61
C TYR A 216 -20.16 -2.20 9.49
N ASN A 217 -20.33 -3.06 8.50
CA ASN A 217 -21.59 -3.81 8.31
C ASN A 217 -21.82 -4.78 9.47
N LYS A 218 -20.78 -5.47 9.95
CA LYS A 218 -20.84 -6.32 11.14
C LYS A 218 -21.22 -5.53 12.39
N GLN A 219 -20.63 -4.35 12.57
CA GLN A 219 -20.98 -3.48 13.70
C GLN A 219 -22.42 -2.98 13.63
N LYS A 220 -22.89 -2.59 12.44
CA LYS A 220 -24.27 -2.15 12.23
C LYS A 220 -25.27 -3.29 12.51
N GLN A 221 -24.96 -4.49 12.04
CA GLN A 221 -25.77 -5.68 12.30
C GLN A 221 -25.81 -6.00 13.81
N PHE A 222 -24.65 -5.96 14.49
CA PHE A 222 -24.56 -6.16 15.93
C PHE A 222 -25.45 -5.21 16.73
N VAL A 223 -25.47 -3.92 16.38
CA VAL A 223 -26.32 -2.93 17.05
C VAL A 223 -27.81 -3.21 16.79
N ALA A 224 -28.17 -3.60 15.55
CA ALA A 224 -29.54 -3.94 15.21
C ALA A 224 -30.03 -5.18 15.98
N ASP A 225 -29.21 -6.25 16.00
CA ASP A 225 -29.54 -7.50 16.68
C ASP A 225 -29.63 -7.30 18.20
N ALA A 226 -28.68 -6.56 18.81
CA ALA A 226 -28.73 -6.20 20.23
C ALA A 226 -30.02 -5.43 20.59
N SER A 227 -30.42 -4.49 19.72
CA SER A 227 -31.65 -3.72 19.93
C SER A 227 -32.90 -4.61 19.89
N HIS A 228 -32.93 -5.58 18.97
CA HIS A 228 -34.03 -6.53 18.87
C HIS A 228 -34.10 -7.48 20.08
N GLU A 229 -32.92 -7.99 20.51
CA GLU A 229 -32.84 -8.93 21.65
C GLU A 229 -33.12 -8.25 23.01
N LEU A 230 -32.90 -6.94 23.13
CA LEU A 230 -33.29 -6.15 24.30
C LEU A 230 -34.79 -5.79 24.30
N LYS A 231 -35.38 -5.53 23.14
CA LYS A 231 -36.77 -5.09 23.03
C LYS A 231 -37.75 -6.19 23.47
N THR A 232 -37.49 -7.45 23.14
CA THR A 232 -38.38 -8.59 23.42
C THR A 232 -38.58 -8.81 24.91
N PRO A 233 -37.54 -8.96 25.77
CA PRO A 233 -37.72 -9.13 27.21
C PRO A 233 -38.35 -7.90 27.87
N LEU A 234 -37.99 -6.69 27.41
CA LEU A 234 -38.59 -5.45 27.90
C LEU A 234 -40.11 -5.40 27.65
N THR A 235 -40.56 -5.83 26.48
CA THR A 235 -41.98 -5.94 26.15
C THR A 235 -42.67 -6.96 27.04
N THR A 236 -42.01 -8.11 27.28
CA THR A 236 -42.54 -9.14 28.18
C THR A 236 -42.69 -8.65 29.63
N ILE A 237 -41.65 -7.92 30.13
CA ILE A 237 -41.71 -7.31 31.46
C ILE A 237 -42.88 -6.32 31.55
N ASN A 238 -42.99 -5.39 30.59
CA ASN A 238 -44.09 -4.40 30.59
C ASN A 238 -45.46 -5.09 30.53
N THR A 239 -45.66 -6.12 29.69
CA THR A 239 -46.91 -6.84 29.63
C THR A 239 -47.24 -7.51 30.96
N ASN A 240 -46.27 -8.15 31.63
CA ASN A 240 -46.51 -8.78 32.94
C ASN A 240 -46.78 -7.73 34.03
N VAL A 241 -46.17 -6.52 33.98
CA VAL A 241 -46.47 -5.41 34.87
C VAL A 241 -47.90 -4.91 34.62
N ASP A 242 -48.35 -4.78 33.36
CA ASP A 242 -49.70 -4.34 33.02
C ASP A 242 -50.76 -5.37 33.57
N VAL A 243 -50.46 -6.65 33.52
CA VAL A 243 -51.31 -7.72 34.11
C VAL A 243 -51.38 -7.52 35.62
N LEU A 244 -50.25 -7.33 36.31
CA LEU A 244 -50.22 -7.09 37.74
C LEU A 244 -51.02 -5.83 38.16
N LEU A 245 -50.90 -4.78 37.37
CA LEU A 245 -51.64 -3.51 37.60
C LEU A 245 -53.14 -3.67 37.38
N SER A 246 -53.58 -4.65 36.57
CA SER A 246 -55.03 -4.94 36.38
C SER A 246 -55.62 -5.80 37.49
N HIS A 247 -54.82 -6.47 38.33
CA HIS A 247 -55.22 -7.35 39.42
C HIS A 247 -54.99 -6.68 40.80
N GLN A 248 -55.49 -5.48 41.00
CA GLN A 248 -55.21 -4.66 42.19
C GLN A 248 -55.69 -5.27 43.55
N GLU A 249 -56.69 -6.13 43.52
CA GLU A 249 -57.23 -6.79 44.70
C GLU A 249 -56.51 -8.07 45.12
N ASN A 250 -55.60 -8.58 44.22
CA ASN A 250 -54.92 -9.86 44.46
C ASN A 250 -53.68 -9.66 45.35
N THR A 251 -53.39 -10.69 46.14
CA THR A 251 -52.17 -10.70 46.96
C THR A 251 -50.91 -11.01 46.12
N ILE A 252 -49.74 -10.59 46.61
CA ILE A 252 -48.45 -10.91 46.00
C ILE A 252 -48.25 -12.42 45.80
N GLY A 253 -48.79 -13.22 46.73
CA GLY A 253 -48.73 -14.69 46.65
C GLY A 253 -49.48 -15.25 45.47
N GLU A 254 -50.65 -14.70 45.15
CA GLU A 254 -51.48 -15.09 43.99
C GLU A 254 -50.86 -14.67 42.67
N GLU A 255 -50.17 -13.53 42.66
CA GLU A 255 -49.52 -12.97 41.46
C GLU A 255 -48.04 -13.40 41.28
N LYS A 256 -47.57 -14.32 42.11
CA LYS A 256 -46.17 -14.79 42.11
C LYS A 256 -45.66 -15.20 40.73
N LYS A 257 -46.52 -15.85 39.94
CA LYS A 257 -46.17 -16.28 38.59
C LYS A 257 -45.69 -15.16 37.67
N TRP A 258 -46.38 -14.01 37.73
CA TRP A 258 -46.01 -12.86 36.88
C TRP A 258 -44.73 -12.18 37.39
N LEU A 259 -44.55 -12.14 38.73
CA LEU A 259 -43.31 -11.65 39.35
C LEU A 259 -42.12 -12.53 39.01
N ASP A 260 -42.28 -13.85 39.00
CA ASP A 260 -41.24 -14.80 38.59
C ASP A 260 -40.89 -14.63 37.11
N TYR A 261 -41.87 -14.36 36.24
CA TYR A 261 -41.57 -14.02 34.83
C TYR A 261 -40.77 -12.71 34.70
N ILE A 262 -41.16 -11.64 35.39
CA ILE A 262 -40.46 -10.37 35.41
C ILE A 262 -39.03 -10.57 35.89
N LYS A 263 -38.85 -11.31 36.98
CA LYS A 263 -37.52 -11.61 37.53
C LYS A 263 -36.66 -12.38 36.55
N THR A 264 -37.18 -13.42 35.94
CA THR A 264 -36.48 -14.23 34.93
C THR A 264 -36.05 -13.38 33.74
N GLU A 265 -36.92 -12.51 33.22
CA GLU A 265 -36.56 -11.67 32.09
C GLU A 265 -35.55 -10.59 32.47
N THR A 266 -35.58 -10.07 33.71
CA THR A 266 -34.57 -9.12 34.23
C THR A 266 -33.20 -9.77 34.37
N GLU A 267 -33.14 -11.00 34.88
CA GLU A 267 -31.88 -11.79 34.97
C GLU A 267 -31.32 -12.09 33.56
N ARG A 268 -32.18 -12.43 32.61
CA ARG A 268 -31.81 -12.62 31.20
C ARG A 268 -31.25 -11.33 30.59
N MET A 269 -31.88 -10.16 30.81
CA MET A 269 -31.38 -8.87 30.33
C MET A 269 -30.04 -8.51 30.94
N THR A 270 -29.84 -8.77 32.21
CA THR A 270 -28.58 -8.57 32.91
C THR A 270 -27.45 -9.38 32.26
N LYS A 271 -27.70 -10.68 31.99
CA LYS A 271 -26.76 -11.55 31.31
C LYS A 271 -26.44 -11.03 29.89
N LEU A 272 -27.45 -10.65 29.08
CA LEU A 272 -27.29 -10.12 27.76
C LEU A 272 -26.44 -8.84 27.78
N THR A 273 -26.74 -7.90 28.69
CA THR A 273 -26.00 -6.65 28.79
C THR A 273 -24.54 -6.89 29.18
N ASN A 274 -24.27 -7.81 30.11
CA ASN A 274 -22.91 -8.17 30.49
C ASN A 274 -22.15 -8.80 29.32
N ASP A 275 -22.77 -9.69 28.55
CA ASP A 275 -22.19 -10.34 27.36
C ASP A 275 -21.87 -9.30 26.27
N LEU A 276 -22.76 -8.32 26.04
CA LEU A 276 -22.55 -7.22 25.10
C LEU A 276 -21.40 -6.31 25.54
N LEU A 277 -21.35 -5.91 26.81
CA LEU A 277 -20.27 -5.11 27.37
C LEU A 277 -18.92 -5.84 27.29
N TYR A 278 -18.93 -7.13 27.53
CA TYR A 278 -17.73 -7.96 27.43
C TYR A 278 -17.20 -7.99 25.99
N LEU A 279 -18.05 -8.23 25.00
CA LEU A 279 -17.66 -8.19 23.59
C LEU A 279 -17.17 -6.81 23.16
N ALA A 280 -17.84 -5.74 23.61
CA ALA A 280 -17.43 -4.38 23.30
C ALA A 280 -16.04 -4.03 23.88
N ARG A 281 -15.72 -4.52 25.09
CA ARG A 281 -14.40 -4.36 25.70
C ARG A 281 -13.31 -5.08 24.90
N ILE A 282 -13.53 -6.35 24.54
CA ILE A 282 -12.53 -7.11 23.75
C ILE A 282 -12.30 -6.49 22.35
N ASP A 283 -13.34 -5.95 21.72
CA ASP A 283 -13.20 -5.30 20.41
C ASP A 283 -12.40 -3.99 20.48
N HIS A 284 -12.37 -3.32 21.63
CA HIS A 284 -11.67 -2.05 21.83
C HIS A 284 -10.31 -2.17 22.55
N ASP A 285 -10.01 -3.35 23.13
CA ASP A 285 -8.73 -3.56 23.82
C ASP A 285 -7.60 -3.83 22.80
N ASP A 286 -7.03 -2.75 22.27
CA ASP A 286 -5.78 -2.75 21.51
C ASP A 286 -4.55 -3.11 22.39
N GLY A 287 -4.63 -4.22 23.13
CA GLY A 287 -3.48 -4.81 23.81
C GLY A 287 -3.26 -4.38 25.29
N ASN A 288 -4.23 -3.73 25.96
CA ASN A 288 -4.11 -3.31 27.37
C ASN A 288 -4.54 -4.39 28.39
N VAL A 289 -5.00 -5.56 27.97
CA VAL A 289 -5.18 -6.67 28.90
C VAL A 289 -3.80 -7.17 29.32
N ILE A 290 -3.49 -7.03 30.60
CA ILE A 290 -2.27 -7.59 31.18
C ILE A 290 -2.41 -9.11 31.14
N PHE A 291 -1.89 -9.73 30.10
CA PHE A 291 -1.78 -11.18 30.03
C PHE A 291 -0.65 -11.62 30.96
N SER A 292 -1.02 -12.42 31.96
CA SER A 292 -0.07 -13.08 32.84
C SER A 292 0.01 -14.58 32.51
N LYS A 293 1.03 -15.23 32.98
CA LYS A 293 1.15 -16.68 32.95
C LYS A 293 0.17 -17.26 33.96
N VAL A 294 -0.89 -17.93 33.50
CA VAL A 294 -1.98 -18.48 34.32
C VAL A 294 -2.16 -19.97 34.06
N SER A 295 -2.56 -20.71 35.09
CA SER A 295 -2.84 -22.14 34.98
C SER A 295 -4.19 -22.37 34.28
N PHE A 296 -4.13 -22.93 33.08
CA PHE A 296 -5.33 -23.34 32.35
C PHE A 296 -5.96 -24.59 32.96
N SER A 297 -5.12 -25.47 33.53
CA SER A 297 -5.58 -26.68 34.26
C SER A 297 -6.48 -26.30 35.45
N GLU A 298 -6.00 -25.43 36.33
CA GLU A 298 -6.79 -24.97 37.49
C GLU A 298 -8.08 -24.22 37.08
N ALA A 299 -8.00 -23.40 36.02
CA ALA A 299 -9.16 -22.71 35.48
C ALA A 299 -10.22 -23.72 34.98
N ALA A 300 -9.82 -24.76 34.26
CA ALA A 300 -10.72 -25.78 33.76
C ALA A 300 -11.31 -26.63 34.91
N GLU A 301 -10.48 -27.10 35.81
CA GLU A 301 -10.94 -27.88 36.97
C GLU A 301 -11.94 -27.13 37.84
N SER A 302 -11.66 -25.84 38.12
CA SER A 302 -12.57 -25.00 38.92
C SER A 302 -13.95 -24.85 38.31
N VAL A 303 -14.05 -24.78 36.97
CA VAL A 303 -15.35 -24.70 36.26
C VAL A 303 -16.03 -26.05 36.19
N ILE A 304 -15.29 -27.15 35.99
CA ILE A 304 -15.84 -28.51 36.00
C ILE A 304 -16.50 -28.80 37.36
N LEU A 305 -15.79 -28.52 38.46
CA LEU A 305 -16.33 -28.69 39.81
C LEU A 305 -17.60 -27.86 40.08
N LEU A 306 -17.62 -26.62 39.60
CA LEU A 306 -18.79 -25.74 39.73
C LEU A 306 -20.00 -26.27 38.96
N MET A 307 -19.77 -26.91 37.81
CA MET A 307 -20.86 -27.42 36.94
C MET A 307 -21.27 -28.84 37.25
N GLU A 308 -20.52 -29.57 38.07
CA GLU A 308 -20.79 -30.99 38.40
C GLU A 308 -22.21 -31.23 38.93
N ALA A 309 -22.69 -30.40 39.85
CA ALA A 309 -24.03 -30.47 40.41
C ALA A 309 -25.10 -30.24 39.31
N VAL A 310 -24.89 -29.26 38.45
CA VAL A 310 -25.82 -28.93 37.35
C VAL A 310 -25.87 -30.07 36.32
N ILE A 311 -24.72 -30.65 36.00
CA ILE A 311 -24.61 -31.80 35.08
C ILE A 311 -25.34 -33.03 35.65
N PHE A 312 -25.13 -33.29 36.95
CA PHE A 312 -25.82 -34.38 37.66
C PHE A 312 -27.35 -34.21 37.70
N GLU A 313 -27.83 -32.98 37.99
CA GLU A 313 -29.28 -32.68 38.00
C GLU A 313 -29.92 -32.88 36.62
N ASN A 314 -29.16 -32.65 35.53
CA ASN A 314 -29.61 -32.88 34.16
C ASN A 314 -29.54 -34.36 33.74
N ASN A 315 -29.09 -35.27 34.62
CA ASN A 315 -28.87 -36.69 34.34
C ASN A 315 -27.94 -36.92 33.13
N VAL A 316 -26.80 -36.21 33.07
CA VAL A 316 -25.78 -36.32 32.04
C VAL A 316 -24.52 -36.94 32.65
N ASN A 317 -23.85 -37.84 31.91
CA ASN A 317 -22.60 -38.41 32.34
C ASN A 317 -21.44 -37.49 32.02
N LEU A 318 -20.61 -37.15 33.01
CA LEU A 318 -19.42 -36.35 32.80
C LEU A 318 -18.16 -37.20 32.97
N THR A 319 -17.29 -37.15 32.00
CA THR A 319 -15.92 -37.66 32.08
C THR A 319 -14.92 -36.54 31.75
N TYR A 320 -13.84 -36.46 32.49
CA TYR A 320 -12.81 -35.45 32.20
C TYR A 320 -11.42 -36.01 32.46
N ASN A 321 -10.45 -35.46 31.68
CA ASN A 321 -9.02 -35.73 31.85
C ASN A 321 -8.24 -34.42 31.62
N ILE A 322 -7.74 -33.85 32.70
CA ILE A 322 -7.04 -32.57 32.69
C ILE A 322 -5.57 -32.83 33.00
N THR A 323 -4.69 -32.52 32.04
CA THR A 323 -3.24 -32.53 32.27
C THR A 323 -2.88 -31.42 33.26
N PRO A 324 -2.24 -31.72 34.40
CA PRO A 324 -1.86 -30.72 35.39
C PRO A 324 -0.76 -29.77 34.85
N ASP A 325 -0.64 -28.60 35.48
CA ASP A 325 0.45 -27.64 35.26
C ASP A 325 0.56 -27.12 33.81
N LEU A 326 -0.55 -27.01 33.07
CA LEU A 326 -0.58 -26.34 31.79
C LEU A 326 -0.81 -24.83 31.97
N PHE A 327 0.21 -24.06 31.67
CA PHE A 327 0.17 -22.60 31.76
C PHE A 327 0.06 -21.96 30.38
N VAL A 328 -0.79 -20.95 30.29
CA VAL A 328 -0.98 -20.12 29.07
C VAL A 328 -0.89 -18.66 29.41
N ASN A 329 -0.67 -17.79 28.40
CA ASN A 329 -0.74 -16.36 28.59
C ASN A 329 -2.20 -15.90 28.43
N GLY A 330 -2.80 -15.40 29.54
CA GLY A 330 -4.19 -15.01 29.55
C GLY A 330 -4.64 -14.40 30.87
N SER A 331 -5.95 -14.29 31.06
CA SER A 331 -6.60 -13.99 32.34
C SER A 331 -7.32 -15.22 32.84
N THR A 332 -7.18 -15.53 34.13
CA THR A 332 -7.87 -16.66 34.78
C THR A 332 -9.38 -16.58 34.61
N GLU A 333 -9.96 -15.38 34.75
CA GLU A 333 -11.37 -15.14 34.58
C GLU A 333 -11.84 -15.42 33.15
N GLN A 334 -11.05 -15.00 32.15
CA GLN A 334 -11.35 -15.26 30.74
C GLN A 334 -11.31 -16.75 30.40
N LEU A 335 -10.29 -17.46 30.91
CA LEU A 335 -10.17 -18.91 30.71
C LEU A 335 -11.33 -19.66 31.40
N LYS A 336 -11.71 -19.28 32.63
CA LYS A 336 -12.90 -19.83 33.29
C LYS A 336 -14.16 -19.57 32.50
N GLN A 337 -14.34 -18.35 31.98
CA GLN A 337 -15.49 -18.00 31.14
C GLN A 337 -15.52 -18.81 29.85
N LEU A 338 -14.37 -19.03 29.20
CA LEU A 338 -14.25 -19.88 28.00
C LEU A 338 -14.74 -21.32 28.29
N VAL A 339 -14.21 -21.93 29.33
CA VAL A 339 -14.61 -23.30 29.72
C VAL A 339 -16.09 -23.36 30.11
N MET A 340 -16.58 -22.38 30.89
CA MET A 340 -17.97 -22.26 31.28
C MET A 340 -18.92 -22.21 30.08
N ILE A 341 -18.59 -21.38 29.06
CA ILE A 341 -19.40 -21.26 27.84
C ILE A 341 -19.50 -22.59 27.10
N LEU A 342 -18.36 -23.29 26.94
CA LEU A 342 -18.33 -24.56 26.22
C LEU A 342 -19.05 -25.64 26.98
N LEU A 343 -18.92 -25.69 28.32
CA LEU A 343 -19.56 -26.68 29.18
C LEU A 343 -21.06 -26.42 29.32
N ASP A 344 -21.49 -25.15 29.48
CA ASP A 344 -22.91 -24.74 29.47
C ASP A 344 -23.59 -25.15 28.15
N ASN A 345 -22.94 -24.97 27.01
CA ASN A 345 -23.43 -25.44 25.73
C ASN A 345 -23.53 -26.98 25.69
N ALA A 346 -22.51 -27.69 26.15
CA ALA A 346 -22.52 -29.14 26.18
C ALA A 346 -23.71 -29.67 27.00
N VAL A 347 -23.94 -29.12 28.20
CA VAL A 347 -25.06 -29.51 29.07
C VAL A 347 -26.43 -29.24 28.41
N LYS A 348 -26.58 -28.06 27.79
CA LYS A 348 -27.85 -27.68 27.13
C LYS A 348 -28.26 -28.58 25.96
N TYR A 349 -27.27 -29.07 25.22
CA TYR A 349 -27.52 -29.80 23.98
C TYR A 349 -27.31 -31.33 24.13
N THR A 350 -26.94 -31.80 25.32
CA THR A 350 -26.87 -33.24 25.64
C THR A 350 -28.22 -33.72 26.11
N PRO A 351 -28.77 -34.81 25.54
CA PRO A 351 -29.98 -35.42 26.03
C PRO A 351 -29.76 -36.10 27.41
N LYS A 352 -30.81 -36.37 28.16
CA LYS A 352 -30.72 -37.15 29.39
C LYS A 352 -30.04 -38.50 29.15
N SER A 353 -29.16 -38.88 30.05
CA SER A 353 -28.29 -40.09 29.94
C SER A 353 -27.26 -40.02 28.79
N GLY A 354 -27.04 -38.83 28.20
CA GLY A 354 -25.96 -38.60 27.26
C GLY A 354 -24.64 -38.34 27.95
N ASP A 355 -23.57 -38.22 27.16
CA ASP A 355 -22.20 -38.12 27.63
C ASP A 355 -21.57 -36.77 27.29
N ILE A 356 -20.84 -36.21 28.26
CA ILE A 356 -19.95 -35.08 28.07
C ILE A 356 -18.54 -35.53 28.41
N ASN A 357 -17.60 -35.30 27.50
CA ASN A 357 -16.18 -35.56 27.70
C ASN A 357 -15.38 -34.29 27.57
N ILE A 358 -14.51 -33.98 28.56
CA ILE A 358 -13.65 -32.83 28.60
C ILE A 358 -12.20 -33.32 28.69
N THR A 359 -11.36 -32.88 27.78
CA THR A 359 -9.93 -33.18 27.85
C THR A 359 -9.12 -31.87 27.71
N LEU A 360 -8.08 -31.74 28.54
CA LEU A 360 -7.08 -30.69 28.39
C LEU A 360 -5.71 -31.38 28.30
N THR A 361 -5.08 -31.26 27.17
CA THR A 361 -3.80 -31.91 26.85
C THR A 361 -2.76 -30.94 26.33
N HIS A 362 -1.50 -31.33 26.42
CA HIS A 362 -0.40 -30.61 25.80
C HIS A 362 -0.08 -31.26 24.43
N GLU A 363 -0.28 -30.54 23.35
CA GLU A 363 0.06 -31.01 21.99
C GLU A 363 1.06 -30.05 21.35
N SER A 364 2.26 -30.52 21.09
CA SER A 364 3.36 -29.72 20.51
C SER A 364 3.65 -28.45 21.31
N SER A 365 3.16 -27.30 20.87
CA SER A 365 3.35 -25.98 21.52
C SER A 365 2.10 -25.44 22.19
N ASP A 366 0.99 -26.17 22.11
CA ASP A 366 -0.33 -25.68 22.50
C ASP A 366 -0.95 -26.51 23.63
N ALA A 367 -1.66 -25.82 24.51
CA ALA A 367 -2.66 -26.41 25.38
C ALA A 367 -3.94 -26.59 24.59
N VAL A 368 -4.42 -27.81 24.48
CA VAL A 368 -5.60 -28.19 23.70
C VAL A 368 -6.72 -28.62 24.62
N LEU A 369 -7.76 -27.78 24.71
CA LEU A 369 -9.00 -28.09 25.40
C LEU A 369 -10.00 -28.63 24.39
N THR A 370 -10.52 -29.83 24.63
CA THR A 370 -11.60 -30.43 23.85
C THR A 370 -12.81 -30.67 24.75
N VAL A 371 -13.97 -30.17 24.32
CA VAL A 371 -15.28 -30.43 24.97
C VAL A 371 -16.15 -31.12 23.95
N ARG A 372 -16.47 -32.39 24.21
CA ARG A 372 -17.31 -33.22 23.33
C ARG A 372 -18.56 -33.65 24.06
N ASN A 373 -19.70 -33.52 23.39
CA ASN A 373 -20.97 -33.97 23.93
C ASN A 373 -21.76 -34.78 22.89
N THR A 374 -22.50 -35.78 23.34
CA THR A 374 -23.51 -36.47 22.52
C THR A 374 -24.75 -35.59 22.36
N GLY A 375 -25.46 -35.69 21.23
CA GLY A 375 -26.68 -34.91 21.03
C GLY A 375 -27.08 -34.72 19.58
N VAL A 376 -27.92 -33.70 19.33
CA VAL A 376 -28.52 -33.42 18.00
C VAL A 376 -27.48 -33.02 16.94
N GLY A 377 -26.27 -32.65 17.37
CA GLY A 377 -25.24 -32.20 16.47
C GLY A 377 -25.56 -30.84 15.80
N ILE A 378 -24.66 -30.39 14.95
CA ILE A 378 -24.72 -29.11 14.23
C ILE A 378 -24.54 -29.41 12.74
N SER A 379 -25.38 -28.82 11.88
CA SER A 379 -25.26 -28.96 10.43
C SER A 379 -23.96 -28.35 9.89
N GLU A 380 -23.42 -28.84 8.76
CA GLU A 380 -22.18 -28.34 8.16
C GLU A 380 -22.22 -26.84 7.85
N ASP A 381 -23.35 -26.33 7.42
CA ASP A 381 -23.51 -24.90 7.13
C ASP A 381 -23.57 -24.06 8.41
N ALA A 382 -24.21 -24.59 9.47
CA ALA A 382 -24.24 -23.93 10.77
C ALA A 382 -22.85 -23.91 11.44
N GLN A 383 -22.05 -24.99 11.30
CA GLN A 383 -20.68 -25.02 11.85
C GLN A 383 -19.78 -23.87 11.37
N LYS A 384 -20.03 -23.32 10.19
CA LYS A 384 -19.29 -22.14 9.64
C LYS A 384 -19.67 -20.83 10.33
N GLN A 385 -20.85 -20.76 10.92
CA GLN A 385 -21.48 -19.53 11.42
C GLN A 385 -21.70 -19.50 12.93
N ILE A 386 -21.60 -20.63 13.65
CA ILE A 386 -21.92 -20.70 15.08
C ILE A 386 -21.08 -19.78 15.98
N PHE A 387 -19.95 -19.29 15.49
CA PHE A 387 -19.09 -18.33 16.19
C PHE A 387 -19.42 -16.87 15.84
N GLU A 388 -20.41 -16.63 14.95
CA GLU A 388 -20.90 -15.29 14.67
C GLU A 388 -21.85 -14.82 15.76
N ARG A 389 -21.88 -13.54 16.04
CA ARG A 389 -22.72 -12.93 17.10
C ARG A 389 -24.19 -13.10 16.75
N PHE A 390 -25.02 -13.44 17.76
CA PHE A 390 -26.45 -13.68 17.63
C PHE A 390 -26.85 -14.81 16.68
N TYR A 391 -25.88 -15.58 16.16
CA TYR A 391 -26.18 -16.72 15.30
C TYR A 391 -26.76 -17.87 16.09
N ARG A 392 -27.82 -18.50 15.55
CA ARG A 392 -28.52 -19.67 16.11
C ARG A 392 -29.06 -20.49 14.97
N GLU A 393 -28.85 -21.80 15.00
CA GLU A 393 -29.37 -22.73 13.99
C GLU A 393 -30.90 -22.85 14.07
N ASP A 394 -31.49 -22.86 15.26
CA ASP A 394 -32.89 -22.98 15.51
C ASP A 394 -33.46 -21.87 16.40
N LYS A 395 -34.17 -20.92 15.78
CA LYS A 395 -34.77 -19.75 16.48
C LYS A 395 -35.95 -20.11 17.38
N SER A 396 -36.63 -21.24 17.16
CA SER A 396 -37.83 -21.63 17.88
C SER A 396 -37.52 -22.32 19.20
N ARG A 397 -36.62 -23.29 19.25
CA ARG A 397 -36.19 -23.99 20.45
C ARG A 397 -35.39 -23.15 21.43
N ALA A 398 -34.83 -22.09 20.94
CA ALA A 398 -33.88 -21.26 21.66
C ALA A 398 -34.51 -20.30 22.67
N ARG A 399 -35.84 -20.05 22.61
CA ARG A 399 -36.53 -19.27 23.67
C ARG A 399 -36.65 -20.05 24.97
N GLU A 400 -36.76 -21.37 24.90
CA GLU A 400 -36.83 -22.23 26.09
C GLU A 400 -35.46 -22.41 26.76
N SER A 401 -34.35 -22.41 26.01
CA SER A 401 -33.01 -22.65 26.55
C SER A 401 -32.23 -21.36 26.92
N GLY A 402 -32.81 -20.15 26.74
CA GLY A 402 -32.34 -18.90 27.32
C GLY A 402 -31.02 -18.32 26.78
N GLY A 403 -30.52 -18.74 25.61
CA GLY A 403 -29.26 -18.24 25.07
C GLY A 403 -29.47 -17.24 23.94
N TYR A 404 -28.71 -16.13 23.92
CA TYR A 404 -28.78 -15.08 22.90
C TYR A 404 -27.84 -15.26 21.70
N GLY A 405 -27.10 -16.39 21.61
CA GLY A 405 -26.13 -16.63 20.56
C GLY A 405 -24.86 -15.81 20.68
N LEU A 406 -24.52 -15.31 21.87
CA LEU A 406 -23.30 -14.54 22.14
C LEU A 406 -22.19 -15.40 22.75
N GLY A 407 -22.51 -16.50 23.43
CA GLY A 407 -21.51 -17.29 24.18
C GLY A 407 -20.36 -17.79 23.29
N LEU A 408 -20.65 -18.46 22.17
CA LEU A 408 -19.61 -18.96 21.27
C LEU A 408 -18.80 -17.83 20.60
N ALA A 409 -19.41 -16.68 20.35
CA ALA A 409 -18.69 -15.49 19.89
C ALA A 409 -17.72 -14.97 20.96
N ILE A 410 -18.13 -14.98 22.24
CA ILE A 410 -17.26 -14.67 23.39
C ILE A 410 -16.14 -15.71 23.50
N ALA A 411 -16.41 -16.99 23.39
CA ALA A 411 -15.41 -18.05 23.43
C ALA A 411 -14.34 -17.85 22.33
N LYS A 412 -14.76 -17.51 21.11
CA LYS A 412 -13.87 -17.18 20.01
C LYS A 412 -13.03 -15.92 20.30
N ALA A 413 -13.64 -14.87 20.85
CA ALA A 413 -12.95 -13.63 21.21
C ALA A 413 -11.88 -13.87 22.28
N ILE A 414 -12.19 -14.61 23.36
CA ILE A 414 -11.22 -15.01 24.40
C ILE A 414 -10.07 -15.80 23.80
N THR A 415 -10.38 -16.81 22.99
CA THR A 415 -9.37 -17.66 22.36
C THR A 415 -8.44 -16.85 21.45
N THR A 416 -9.01 -15.93 20.67
CA THR A 416 -8.24 -15.04 19.79
C THR A 416 -7.34 -14.09 20.59
N ALA A 417 -7.85 -13.52 21.68
CA ALA A 417 -7.07 -12.68 22.58
C ALA A 417 -5.87 -13.44 23.16
N CYS A 418 -6.04 -14.71 23.51
CA CYS A 418 -4.94 -15.59 23.94
C CYS A 418 -4.05 -16.10 22.78
N LYS A 419 -4.15 -15.53 21.57
CA LYS A 419 -3.44 -15.94 20.35
C LYS A 419 -3.68 -17.40 19.95
N GLY A 420 -4.81 -17.95 20.36
CA GLY A 420 -5.25 -19.31 20.08
C GLY A 420 -6.23 -19.41 18.92
N SER A 421 -6.81 -20.59 18.78
CA SER A 421 -7.86 -20.88 17.79
C SER A 421 -8.92 -21.81 18.37
N ILE A 422 -10.19 -21.58 17.99
CA ILE A 422 -11.32 -22.45 18.34
C ILE A 422 -11.90 -23.03 17.06
N LYS A 423 -12.24 -24.33 17.10
CA LYS A 423 -12.87 -25.06 16.00
C LYS A 423 -14.02 -25.89 16.54
N VAL A 424 -14.95 -26.25 15.65
CA VAL A 424 -16.01 -27.18 15.93
C VAL A 424 -15.96 -28.28 14.89
N TYR A 425 -16.23 -29.49 15.35
CA TYR A 425 -16.53 -30.63 14.52
C TYR A 425 -17.80 -31.30 15.06
N SER A 426 -18.79 -31.52 14.23
CA SER A 426 -20.05 -32.10 14.68
C SER A 426 -20.64 -33.03 13.63
N LYS A 427 -21.21 -34.13 14.09
CA LYS A 427 -21.95 -35.06 13.26
C LYS A 427 -23.41 -35.06 13.73
N LYS A 428 -24.31 -34.75 12.82
CA LYS A 428 -25.72 -34.59 13.11
C LYS A 428 -26.31 -35.85 13.73
N ASN A 429 -27.03 -35.67 14.84
CA ASN A 429 -27.65 -36.74 15.69
C ASN A 429 -26.65 -37.70 16.36
N GLU A 430 -25.35 -37.32 16.42
CA GLU A 430 -24.36 -38.14 17.12
C GLU A 430 -23.65 -37.33 18.20
N TYR A 431 -22.84 -36.32 17.80
CA TYR A 431 -22.05 -35.54 18.75
C TYR A 431 -21.65 -34.16 18.21
N THR A 432 -21.25 -33.29 19.15
CA THR A 432 -20.57 -32.04 18.88
C THR A 432 -19.28 -32.02 19.68
N GLU A 433 -18.20 -31.55 19.07
CA GLU A 433 -16.88 -31.41 19.64
C GLU A 433 -16.33 -30.00 19.36
N PHE A 434 -16.05 -29.28 20.42
CA PHE A 434 -15.32 -28.00 20.36
C PHE A 434 -13.87 -28.22 20.75
N THR A 435 -12.94 -27.76 19.93
CA THR A 435 -11.51 -27.84 20.18
C THR A 435 -10.92 -26.42 20.24
N VAL A 436 -10.33 -26.07 21.36
CA VAL A 436 -9.62 -24.81 21.61
C VAL A 436 -8.13 -25.09 21.73
N LYS A 437 -7.31 -24.37 20.95
CA LYS A 437 -5.86 -24.44 21.03
C LYS A 437 -5.32 -23.08 21.47
N ILE A 438 -4.55 -23.02 22.54
CA ILE A 438 -3.90 -21.83 23.08
C ILE A 438 -2.42 -22.12 23.27
N PRO A 439 -1.50 -21.25 22.80
CA PRO A 439 -0.05 -21.45 22.97
C PRO A 439 0.32 -21.55 24.46
N VAL A 440 1.11 -22.55 24.81
CA VAL A 440 1.65 -22.73 26.17
C VAL A 440 2.61 -21.58 26.51
N ALA A 441 2.46 -21.02 27.70
CA ALA A 441 3.38 -19.99 28.19
C ALA A 441 4.74 -20.61 28.50
N LYS A 442 5.78 -20.05 27.91
CA LYS A 442 7.17 -20.47 28.15
C LYS A 442 7.65 -20.10 29.55
#